data_265acb130cdb040e28ac8d79d86270cc
#
_entry.id   265acb130cdb040e28ac8d79d86270cc
#
_cell.length_a   1.000
_cell.length_b   1.000
_cell.length_c   1.000
_cell.angle_alpha   90.00
_cell.angle_beta   90.00
_cell.angle_gamma   90.00
#
_symmetry.space_group_name_H-M   'P 1'
#
loop_
_entity.id
_entity.type
_entity.pdbx_description
1 polymer ?
#
loop_
_entity_poly.entity_id
_entity_poly.type
_entity_poly.pdbx_seq_one_letter_code
_entity_poly.pdbx_strand_id
1 'polypeptide(L)'
;MEGEGKLCAENEHQGRFKRICVFCGSRAGYKSAFSDAALELGKLMVERRIDLVYGGGSLGLMGLISQTVLKGGCHVLGVIPEALLPREVSGETFGMIKTVADMHERKSIMYEHADAFIALPGGYGTMEELLEVIAWSQLRIHDKPVGLFNVDGYFNSLMSLFDKGVEEGFIENSARHIMVIADTGVELLKKMEEYVPVHGMVAPK
;
A
#
# COMPACT_ATOMS: atom_id res chain seq x y z
N MET A 1 27.86 -23.26 35.36
CA MET A 1 28.14 -22.02 34.59
C MET A 1 26.98 -21.83 33.66
N GLU A 2 26.10 -20.96 34.08
CA GLU A 2 24.84 -20.65 33.44
C GLU A 2 25.12 -19.71 32.26
N GLY A 3 24.72 -20.12 31.05
CA GLY A 3 24.77 -19.30 29.85
C GLY A 3 23.46 -18.54 29.75
N GLU A 4 23.46 -17.27 30.15
CA GLU A 4 22.35 -16.34 29.96
C GLU A 4 22.07 -16.15 28.47
N GLY A 5 20.95 -16.68 28.01
CA GLY A 5 20.37 -16.35 26.72
C GLY A 5 19.93 -14.89 26.74
N LYS A 6 20.65 -14.02 26.01
CA LYS A 6 20.20 -12.67 25.72
C LYS A 6 18.85 -12.75 24.96
N LEU A 7 17.77 -12.44 25.66
CA LEU A 7 16.51 -12.05 25.02
C LEU A 7 16.83 -10.83 24.11
N CYS A 8 16.57 -10.96 22.82
CA CYS A 8 16.48 -9.82 21.93
C CYS A 8 15.41 -8.87 22.47
N ALA A 9 15.81 -7.67 22.83
CA ALA A 9 14.90 -6.62 23.22
C ALA A 9 13.87 -6.43 22.10
N GLU A 10 12.59 -6.60 22.43
CA GLU A 10 11.48 -6.17 21.59
C GLU A 10 11.62 -4.66 21.43
N ASN A 11 12.18 -4.23 20.31
CA ASN A 11 12.25 -2.82 19.95
C ASN A 11 10.80 -2.35 19.73
N GLU A 12 10.31 -1.51 20.63
CA GLU A 12 8.99 -0.90 20.55
C GLU A 12 8.83 -0.21 19.18
N HIS A 13 7.76 -0.55 18.49
CA HIS A 13 7.35 0.06 17.25
C HIS A 13 7.01 1.53 17.50
N GLN A 14 7.74 2.48 16.89
CA GLN A 14 7.65 3.92 17.14
C GLN A 14 6.65 4.65 16.22
N GLY A 15 5.68 4.00 15.58
CA GLY A 15 4.78 4.62 14.62
C GLY A 15 3.32 4.18 14.75
N ARG A 16 2.44 4.87 14.04
CA ARG A 16 0.99 4.55 13.97
C ARG A 16 0.73 3.21 13.27
N PHE A 17 1.59 2.82 12.31
CA PHE A 17 1.39 1.66 11.44
C PHE A 17 2.42 0.58 11.72
N LYS A 18 1.97 -0.64 11.92
CA LYS A 18 2.83 -1.84 11.95
C LYS A 18 3.03 -2.43 10.56
N ARG A 19 1.99 -2.40 9.73
CA ARG A 19 2.00 -2.97 8.38
C ARG A 19 1.28 -2.07 7.39
N ILE A 20 1.92 -1.80 6.27
CA ILE A 20 1.33 -1.05 5.17
C ILE A 20 1.19 -1.97 3.96
N CYS A 21 0.00 -1.99 3.36
CA CYS A 21 -0.22 -2.64 2.08
C CYS A 21 0.13 -1.69 0.95
N VAL A 22 0.99 -2.14 0.03
CA VAL A 22 1.41 -1.33 -1.12
C VAL A 22 0.92 -1.96 -2.42
N PHE A 23 0.09 -1.22 -3.14
CA PHE A 23 -0.35 -1.51 -4.50
C PHE A 23 0.59 -0.83 -5.48
N CYS A 24 1.18 -1.55 -6.41
CA CYS A 24 2.12 -0.98 -7.38
C CYS A 24 2.25 -1.85 -8.63
N GLY A 25 2.91 -1.31 -9.65
CA GLY A 25 3.06 -1.99 -10.92
C GLY A 25 3.94 -3.25 -10.85
N SER A 26 3.51 -4.33 -11.55
CA SER A 26 4.36 -5.48 -11.89
C SER A 26 5.41 -5.15 -12.97
N ARG A 27 5.43 -3.90 -13.46
CA ARG A 27 6.44 -3.32 -14.35
C ARG A 27 7.02 -2.08 -13.70
N ALA A 28 8.27 -1.76 -14.04
CA ALA A 28 8.95 -0.57 -13.51
C ALA A 28 8.44 0.76 -14.11
N GLY A 29 7.77 0.70 -15.26
CA GLY A 29 7.48 1.88 -16.05
C GLY A 29 8.71 2.35 -16.83
N TYR A 30 8.59 3.46 -17.55
CA TYR A 30 9.67 3.97 -18.40
C TYR A 30 10.57 5.01 -17.71
N LYS A 31 10.06 5.68 -16.66
CA LYS A 31 10.80 6.70 -15.92
C LYS A 31 11.47 6.09 -14.70
N SER A 32 12.75 6.41 -14.48
CA SER A 32 13.49 5.97 -13.29
C SER A 32 12.84 6.46 -11.99
N ALA A 33 12.19 7.62 -12.01
CA ALA A 33 11.50 8.19 -10.86
C ALA A 33 10.52 7.22 -10.19
N PHE A 34 9.88 6.32 -10.94
CA PHE A 34 8.96 5.33 -10.39
C PHE A 34 9.70 4.25 -9.57
N SER A 35 10.83 3.79 -10.10
CA SER A 35 11.70 2.83 -9.38
C SER A 35 12.35 3.48 -8.16
N ASP A 36 12.80 4.72 -8.30
CA ASP A 36 13.41 5.49 -7.22
C ASP A 36 12.41 5.71 -6.06
N ALA A 37 11.17 6.02 -6.39
CA ALA A 37 10.08 6.17 -5.40
C ALA A 37 9.74 4.85 -4.67
N ALA A 38 9.76 3.72 -5.37
CA ALA A 38 9.55 2.41 -4.73
C ALA A 38 10.69 2.07 -3.75
N LEU A 39 11.92 2.38 -4.14
CA LEU A 39 13.10 2.20 -3.28
C LEU A 39 13.08 3.16 -2.08
N GLU A 40 12.72 4.44 -2.30
CA GLU A 40 12.55 5.45 -1.25
C GLU A 40 11.51 5.00 -0.22
N LEU A 41 10.30 4.64 -0.68
CA LEU A 41 9.23 4.18 0.21
C LEU A 41 9.67 2.95 1.00
N GLY A 42 10.31 1.97 0.35
CA GLY A 42 10.83 0.78 1.02
C GLY A 42 11.84 1.11 2.12
N LYS A 43 12.77 2.04 1.88
CA LYS A 43 13.75 2.51 2.90
C LYS A 43 13.05 3.21 4.06
N LEU A 44 12.09 4.09 3.79
CA LEU A 44 11.30 4.78 4.82
C LEU A 44 10.50 3.80 5.69
N MET A 45 9.95 2.74 5.09
CA MET A 45 9.27 1.67 5.84
C MET A 45 10.26 0.96 6.77
N VAL A 46 11.46 0.64 6.29
CA VAL A 46 12.52 0.02 7.11
C VAL A 46 12.94 0.91 8.28
N GLU A 47 13.18 2.20 8.02
CA GLU A 47 13.58 3.18 9.04
C GLU A 47 12.54 3.29 10.15
N ARG A 48 11.25 3.17 9.79
CA ARG A 48 10.12 3.25 10.73
C ARG A 48 9.67 1.89 11.28
N ARG A 49 10.36 0.81 10.94
CA ARG A 49 10.00 -0.57 11.32
C ARG A 49 8.60 -0.98 10.88
N ILE A 50 8.21 -0.60 9.68
CA ILE A 50 6.92 -0.93 9.07
C ILE A 50 7.09 -2.14 8.16
N ASP A 51 6.31 -3.18 8.39
CA ASP A 51 6.26 -4.37 7.57
C ASP A 51 5.45 -4.13 6.29
N LEU A 52 5.76 -4.87 5.22
CA LEU A 52 5.10 -4.76 3.93
C LEU A 52 4.08 -5.88 3.71
N VAL A 53 2.89 -5.49 3.25
CA VAL A 53 1.94 -6.38 2.59
C VAL A 53 1.86 -5.97 1.12
N TYR A 54 1.89 -6.94 0.18
CA TYR A 54 1.87 -6.62 -1.25
C TYR A 54 1.35 -7.77 -2.11
N GLY A 55 1.26 -7.56 -3.42
CA GLY A 55 0.70 -8.52 -4.37
C GLY A 55 1.53 -9.77 -4.66
N GLY A 56 2.67 -9.97 -4.00
CA GLY A 56 3.47 -11.21 -4.09
C GLY A 56 4.35 -11.36 -5.33
N GLY A 57 4.27 -10.44 -6.31
CA GLY A 57 5.09 -10.48 -7.52
C GLY A 57 6.56 -10.11 -7.26
N SER A 58 7.49 -10.70 -8.02
CA SER A 58 8.93 -10.42 -7.92
C SER A 58 9.44 -9.43 -8.98
N LEU A 59 8.56 -8.95 -9.85
CA LEU A 59 8.91 -8.07 -10.97
C LEU A 59 8.51 -6.61 -10.73
N GLY A 60 9.13 -5.70 -11.47
CA GLY A 60 8.79 -4.28 -11.49
C GLY A 60 8.91 -3.61 -10.14
N LEU A 61 7.96 -2.71 -9.82
CA LEU A 61 7.97 -1.97 -8.55
C LEU A 61 7.68 -2.88 -7.36
N MET A 62 6.87 -3.95 -7.55
CA MET A 62 6.63 -4.96 -6.51
C MET A 62 7.92 -5.63 -6.05
N GLY A 63 8.76 -6.08 -6.99
CA GLY A 63 10.04 -6.69 -6.66
C GLY A 63 11.01 -5.72 -5.98
N LEU A 64 11.06 -4.46 -6.43
CA LEU A 64 11.94 -3.45 -5.84
C LEU A 64 11.58 -3.15 -4.38
N ILE A 65 10.32 -2.88 -4.09
CA ILE A 65 9.92 -2.52 -2.72
C ILE A 65 10.02 -3.72 -1.78
N SER A 66 9.56 -4.91 -2.20
CA SER A 66 9.59 -6.10 -1.35
C SER A 66 11.02 -6.54 -1.01
N GLN A 67 11.93 -6.51 -1.99
CA GLN A 67 13.34 -6.78 -1.75
C GLN A 67 13.98 -5.75 -0.81
N THR A 68 13.64 -4.46 -0.96
CA THR A 68 14.19 -3.37 -0.13
C THR A 68 13.77 -3.54 1.32
N VAL A 69 12.48 -3.78 1.56
CA VAL A 69 11.93 -3.95 2.92
C VAL A 69 12.50 -5.21 3.59
N LEU A 70 12.55 -6.33 2.84
CA LEU A 70 13.10 -7.59 3.36
C LEU A 70 14.59 -7.46 3.72
N LYS A 71 15.41 -6.88 2.83
CA LYS A 71 16.85 -6.65 3.09
C LYS A 71 17.09 -5.71 4.26
N GLY A 72 16.16 -4.80 4.52
CA GLY A 72 16.18 -3.91 5.68
C GLY A 72 15.78 -4.57 7.00
N GLY A 73 15.41 -5.86 7.00
CA GLY A 73 15.08 -6.65 8.19
C GLY A 73 13.64 -6.49 8.69
N CYS A 74 12.73 -5.93 7.89
CA CYS A 74 11.31 -5.93 8.16
C CYS A 74 10.62 -7.14 7.52
N HIS A 75 9.43 -7.50 8.02
CA HIS A 75 8.66 -8.60 7.45
C HIS A 75 7.98 -8.19 6.14
N VAL A 76 7.87 -9.16 5.23
CA VAL A 76 7.20 -8.99 3.94
C VAL A 76 6.21 -10.13 3.75
N LEU A 77 4.94 -9.78 3.54
CA LEU A 77 3.86 -10.71 3.20
C LEU A 77 3.39 -10.43 1.76
N GLY A 78 3.69 -11.35 0.87
CA GLY A 78 3.14 -11.36 -0.49
C GLY A 78 1.90 -12.24 -0.58
N VAL A 79 0.84 -11.75 -1.20
CA VAL A 79 -0.40 -12.51 -1.42
C VAL A 79 -0.64 -12.59 -2.92
N ILE A 80 -0.63 -13.81 -3.47
CA ILE A 80 -0.71 -14.02 -4.92
C ILE A 80 -1.66 -15.15 -5.29
N PRO A 81 -2.60 -14.95 -6.23
CA PRO A 81 -3.39 -16.02 -6.80
C PRO A 81 -2.53 -17.02 -7.55
N GLU A 82 -2.84 -18.31 -7.43
CA GLU A 82 -2.10 -19.38 -8.09
C GLU A 82 -1.99 -19.15 -9.62
N ALA A 83 -3.04 -18.66 -10.23
CA ALA A 83 -3.08 -18.35 -11.66
C ALA A 83 -2.11 -17.25 -12.11
N LEU A 84 -1.64 -16.38 -11.18
CA LEU A 84 -0.72 -15.28 -11.49
C LEU A 84 0.75 -15.64 -11.24
N LEU A 85 1.04 -16.70 -10.49
CA LEU A 85 2.41 -17.14 -10.21
C LEU A 85 3.31 -17.19 -11.46
N PRO A 86 2.89 -17.80 -12.59
CA PRO A 86 3.76 -17.88 -13.78
C PRO A 86 4.03 -16.53 -14.46
N ARG A 87 3.21 -15.50 -14.18
CA ARG A 87 3.28 -14.19 -14.86
C ARG A 87 3.96 -13.12 -14.02
N GLU A 88 3.81 -13.18 -12.71
CA GLU A 88 4.26 -12.11 -11.78
C GLU A 88 5.46 -12.53 -10.95
N VAL A 89 5.80 -13.81 -10.92
CA VAL A 89 6.98 -14.34 -10.22
C VAL A 89 7.99 -14.85 -11.24
N SER A 90 9.20 -14.29 -11.17
CA SER A 90 10.35 -14.74 -11.96
C SER A 90 11.55 -14.88 -11.01
N GLY A 91 12.03 -16.10 -10.85
CA GLY A 91 13.13 -16.40 -9.93
C GLY A 91 12.72 -16.40 -8.46
N GLU A 92 13.46 -15.69 -7.62
CA GLU A 92 13.22 -15.65 -6.18
C GLU A 92 11.99 -14.82 -5.82
N THR A 93 11.28 -15.25 -4.79
CA THR A 93 10.24 -14.49 -4.12
C THR A 93 10.79 -13.81 -2.87
N PHE A 94 10.18 -12.71 -2.44
CA PHE A 94 10.66 -11.92 -1.32
C PHE A 94 9.68 -12.02 -0.13
N GLY A 95 10.20 -12.56 0.98
CA GLY A 95 9.43 -12.75 2.22
C GLY A 95 8.53 -13.98 2.22
N MET A 96 7.47 -13.92 3.02
CA MET A 96 6.46 -14.97 3.09
C MET A 96 5.47 -14.79 1.94
N ILE A 97 5.30 -15.83 1.12
CA ILE A 97 4.31 -15.82 0.04
C ILE A 97 3.11 -16.70 0.43
N LYS A 98 1.94 -16.09 0.43
CA LYS A 98 0.67 -16.77 0.61
C LYS A 98 -0.03 -16.91 -0.74
N THR A 99 -0.13 -18.13 -1.22
CA THR A 99 -0.88 -18.45 -2.43
C THR A 99 -2.37 -18.57 -2.09
N VAL A 100 -3.22 -18.02 -2.93
CA VAL A 100 -4.67 -17.97 -2.77
C VAL A 100 -5.39 -18.46 -4.02
N ALA A 101 -6.67 -18.79 -3.89
CA ALA A 101 -7.44 -19.35 -4.99
C ALA A 101 -7.82 -18.30 -6.05
N ASP A 102 -8.19 -17.10 -5.62
CA ASP A 102 -8.71 -16.05 -6.50
C ASP A 102 -8.34 -14.63 -6.04
N MET A 103 -8.80 -13.64 -6.82
CA MET A 103 -8.55 -12.21 -6.54
C MET A 103 -9.33 -11.69 -5.33
N HIS A 104 -10.48 -12.27 -5.00
CA HIS A 104 -11.27 -11.83 -3.85
C HIS A 104 -10.59 -12.23 -2.54
N GLU A 105 -10.13 -13.48 -2.47
CA GLU A 105 -9.35 -13.97 -1.34
C GLU A 105 -8.05 -13.17 -1.18
N ARG A 106 -7.33 -12.89 -2.30
CA ARG A 106 -6.13 -12.05 -2.29
C ARG A 106 -6.37 -10.72 -1.60
N LYS A 107 -7.37 -9.96 -2.08
CA LYS A 107 -7.65 -8.61 -1.58
C LYS A 107 -8.14 -8.63 -0.14
N SER A 108 -8.97 -9.59 0.24
CA SER A 108 -9.42 -9.77 1.63
C SER A 108 -8.24 -9.96 2.58
N ILE A 109 -7.31 -10.85 2.24
CA ILE A 109 -6.11 -11.12 3.05
C ILE A 109 -5.20 -9.90 3.12
N MET A 110 -4.94 -9.23 2.00
CA MET A 110 -4.12 -8.01 1.98
C MET A 110 -4.75 -6.92 2.85
N TYR A 111 -6.06 -6.75 2.78
CA TYR A 111 -6.81 -5.82 3.61
C TYR A 111 -6.73 -6.17 5.11
N GLU A 112 -6.94 -7.42 5.48
CA GLU A 112 -6.94 -7.87 6.88
C GLU A 112 -5.57 -7.67 7.56
N HIS A 113 -4.49 -7.81 6.80
CA HIS A 113 -3.12 -7.73 7.32
C HIS A 113 -2.52 -6.33 7.31
N ALA A 114 -3.22 -5.31 6.80
CA ALA A 114 -2.71 -3.95 6.68
C ALA A 114 -3.39 -2.98 7.64
N ASP A 115 -2.63 -2.01 8.16
CA ASP A 115 -3.12 -0.89 8.96
C ASP A 115 -3.41 0.34 8.09
N ALA A 116 -2.80 0.40 6.90
CA ALA A 116 -2.94 1.46 5.92
C ALA A 116 -2.61 0.94 4.51
N PHE A 117 -3.00 1.69 3.48
CA PHE A 117 -2.78 1.37 2.07
C PHE A 117 -2.02 2.48 1.38
N ILE A 118 -1.07 2.14 0.49
CA ILE A 118 -0.39 3.10 -0.39
C ILE A 118 -0.45 2.59 -1.82
N ALA A 119 -0.83 3.45 -2.76
CA ALA A 119 -0.67 3.19 -4.17
C ALA A 119 0.54 3.96 -4.73
N LEU A 120 1.48 3.23 -5.31
CA LEU A 120 2.53 3.70 -6.22
C LEU A 120 2.03 3.59 -7.68
N PRO A 121 2.71 4.23 -8.65
CA PRO A 121 2.38 4.06 -10.06
C PRO A 121 2.25 2.59 -10.47
N GLY A 122 1.22 2.30 -11.27
CA GLY A 122 0.92 0.93 -11.71
C GLY A 122 -0.16 0.87 -12.78
N GLY A 123 -0.56 -0.31 -13.16
CA GLY A 123 -1.59 -0.55 -14.17
C GLY A 123 -3.00 -0.72 -13.60
N TYR A 124 -3.83 -1.43 -14.37
CA TYR A 124 -5.22 -1.71 -14.02
C TYR A 124 -5.38 -2.41 -12.66
N GLY A 125 -4.49 -3.38 -12.32
CA GLY A 125 -4.55 -4.05 -11.03
C GLY A 125 -4.34 -3.09 -9.86
N THR A 126 -3.36 -2.19 -9.97
CA THR A 126 -3.10 -1.16 -8.96
C THR A 126 -4.29 -0.22 -8.80
N MET A 127 -4.93 0.18 -9.91
CA MET A 127 -6.12 1.03 -9.87
C MET A 127 -7.33 0.30 -9.28
N GLU A 128 -7.52 -0.95 -9.62
CA GLU A 128 -8.62 -1.79 -9.12
C GLU A 128 -8.52 -1.96 -7.60
N GLU A 129 -7.33 -2.32 -7.09
CA GLU A 129 -7.06 -2.46 -5.67
C GLU A 129 -7.25 -1.13 -4.91
N LEU A 130 -6.74 -0.02 -5.48
CA LEU A 130 -6.89 1.33 -4.91
C LEU A 130 -8.36 1.74 -4.82
N LEU A 131 -9.11 1.61 -5.91
CA LEU A 131 -10.51 2.02 -5.97
C LEU A 131 -11.39 1.20 -5.02
N GLU A 132 -11.07 -0.08 -4.83
CA GLU A 132 -11.80 -0.93 -3.90
C GLU A 132 -11.63 -0.45 -2.45
N VAL A 133 -10.39 -0.20 -1.99
CA VAL A 133 -10.17 0.28 -0.61
C VAL A 133 -10.74 1.68 -0.39
N ILE A 134 -10.75 2.55 -1.42
CA ILE A 134 -11.44 3.85 -1.36
C ILE A 134 -12.96 3.64 -1.20
N ALA A 135 -13.56 2.78 -2.03
CA ALA A 135 -14.99 2.49 -1.97
C ALA A 135 -15.38 1.87 -0.62
N TRP A 136 -14.59 0.95 -0.08
CA TRP A 136 -14.81 0.37 1.23
C TRP A 136 -14.70 1.39 2.37
N SER A 137 -13.78 2.34 2.26
CA SER A 137 -13.69 3.46 3.20
C SER A 137 -14.93 4.35 3.10
N GLN A 138 -15.37 4.73 1.89
CA GLN A 138 -16.60 5.50 1.68
C GLN A 138 -17.83 4.79 2.27
N LEU A 139 -17.91 3.46 2.16
CA LEU A 139 -18.97 2.63 2.73
C LEU A 139 -18.81 2.36 4.23
N ARG A 140 -17.79 2.92 4.88
CA ARG A 140 -17.46 2.73 6.30
C ARG A 140 -17.18 1.27 6.68
N ILE A 141 -16.65 0.50 5.75
CA ILE A 141 -16.14 -0.84 6.04
C ILE A 141 -14.82 -0.74 6.80
N HIS A 142 -14.05 0.36 6.59
CA HIS A 142 -12.85 0.66 7.33
C HIS A 142 -12.54 2.16 7.41
N ASP A 143 -11.69 2.51 8.38
CA ASP A 143 -11.15 3.87 8.61
C ASP A 143 -9.63 3.95 8.39
N LYS A 144 -9.04 2.94 7.73
CA LYS A 144 -7.61 2.87 7.46
C LYS A 144 -7.22 3.94 6.46
N PRO A 145 -6.10 4.68 6.67
CA PRO A 145 -5.62 5.68 5.71
C PRO A 145 -5.30 5.06 4.35
N VAL A 146 -5.66 5.79 3.28
CA VAL A 146 -5.34 5.42 1.90
C VAL A 146 -4.45 6.50 1.30
N GLY A 147 -3.18 6.19 1.07
CA GLY A 147 -2.17 7.08 0.53
C GLY A 147 -1.99 6.91 -0.98
N LEU A 148 -1.84 8.03 -1.68
CA LEU A 148 -1.52 8.09 -3.10
C LEU A 148 -0.16 8.74 -3.28
N PHE A 149 0.86 7.96 -3.62
CA PHE A 149 2.21 8.49 -3.90
C PHE A 149 2.25 8.98 -5.34
N ASN A 150 2.03 10.29 -5.52
CA ASN A 150 1.88 10.93 -6.83
C ASN A 150 3.23 11.24 -7.49
N VAL A 151 4.00 10.20 -7.74
CA VAL A 151 5.33 10.32 -8.35
C VAL A 151 5.22 10.94 -9.74
N ASP A 152 5.91 12.05 -9.93
CA ASP A 152 5.98 12.76 -11.23
C ASP A 152 4.58 13.05 -11.83
N GLY A 153 3.59 13.30 -10.97
CA GLY A 153 2.23 13.61 -11.38
C GLY A 153 1.46 12.45 -12.03
N TYR A 154 1.90 11.21 -11.80
CA TYR A 154 1.29 10.03 -12.44
C TYR A 154 -0.21 9.93 -12.23
N PHE A 155 -0.70 10.29 -11.06
CA PHE A 155 -2.11 10.21 -10.69
C PHE A 155 -2.91 11.48 -10.95
N ASN A 156 -2.33 12.53 -11.56
CA ASN A 156 -3.02 13.82 -11.79
C ASN A 156 -4.36 13.65 -12.54
N SER A 157 -4.38 12.82 -13.59
CA SER A 157 -5.61 12.56 -14.36
C SER A 157 -6.67 11.79 -13.55
N LEU A 158 -6.25 10.88 -12.69
CA LEU A 158 -7.17 10.16 -11.78
C LEU A 158 -7.79 11.12 -10.77
N MET A 159 -6.98 12.00 -10.18
CA MET A 159 -7.47 13.03 -9.26
C MET A 159 -8.45 13.98 -9.93
N SER A 160 -8.15 14.41 -11.15
CA SER A 160 -9.08 15.24 -11.94
C SER A 160 -10.40 14.55 -12.25
N LEU A 161 -10.38 13.21 -12.46
CA LEU A 161 -11.59 12.43 -12.63
C LEU A 161 -12.43 12.41 -11.34
N PHE A 162 -11.81 12.28 -10.19
CA PHE A 162 -12.53 12.33 -8.90
C PHE A 162 -13.10 13.72 -8.62
N ASP A 163 -12.34 14.79 -8.93
CA ASP A 163 -12.82 16.17 -8.82
C ASP A 163 -14.05 16.37 -9.70
N LYS A 164 -14.02 15.85 -10.93
CA LYS A 164 -15.17 15.85 -11.84
C LYS A 164 -16.35 15.04 -11.27
N GLY A 165 -16.08 13.91 -10.62
CA GLY A 165 -17.12 13.12 -9.93
C GLY A 165 -17.82 13.89 -8.80
N VAL A 166 -17.07 14.76 -8.09
CA VAL A 166 -17.64 15.66 -7.07
C VAL A 166 -18.49 16.77 -7.74
N GLU A 167 -17.96 17.41 -8.77
CA GLU A 167 -18.70 18.46 -9.52
C GLU A 167 -20.03 17.96 -10.07
N GLU A 168 -20.07 16.74 -10.59
CA GLU A 168 -21.26 16.14 -11.17
C GLU A 168 -22.18 15.43 -10.12
N GLY A 169 -21.75 15.44 -8.85
CA GLY A 169 -22.56 14.88 -7.74
C GLY A 169 -22.54 13.36 -7.63
N PHE A 170 -21.62 12.66 -8.28
CA PHE A 170 -21.43 11.20 -8.11
C PHE A 170 -20.57 10.84 -6.90
N ILE A 171 -19.70 11.75 -6.48
CA ILE A 171 -18.84 11.61 -5.31
C ILE A 171 -19.20 12.71 -4.31
N GLU A 172 -19.46 12.34 -3.07
CA GLU A 172 -19.67 13.33 -2.01
C GLU A 172 -18.38 14.09 -1.71
N ASN A 173 -18.47 15.38 -1.44
CA ASN A 173 -17.30 16.23 -1.18
C ASN A 173 -16.44 15.69 0.00
N SER A 174 -17.08 15.15 1.03
CA SER A 174 -16.40 14.50 2.15
C SER A 174 -15.60 13.27 1.72
N ALA A 175 -16.13 12.47 0.80
CA ALA A 175 -15.45 11.27 0.29
C ALA A 175 -14.20 11.58 -0.55
N ARG A 176 -14.10 12.80 -1.13
CA ARG A 176 -12.90 13.25 -1.85
C ARG A 176 -11.66 13.30 -0.94
N HIS A 177 -11.84 13.43 0.36
CA HIS A 177 -10.78 13.51 1.36
C HIS A 177 -10.39 12.16 1.99
N ILE A 178 -10.92 11.04 1.50
CA ILE A 178 -10.51 9.69 1.91
C ILE A 178 -9.04 9.46 1.57
N MET A 179 -8.58 9.97 0.43
CA MET A 179 -7.21 9.80 -0.03
C MET A 179 -6.29 10.89 0.50
N VAL A 180 -5.16 10.46 1.02
CA VAL A 180 -4.00 11.31 1.36
C VAL A 180 -3.04 11.29 0.18
N ILE A 181 -2.65 12.47 -0.32
CA ILE A 181 -1.82 12.60 -1.52
C ILE A 181 -0.55 13.36 -1.19
N ALA A 182 0.59 12.87 -1.67
CA ALA A 182 1.87 13.55 -1.61
C ALA A 182 2.79 13.13 -2.76
N ASP A 183 3.76 14.00 -3.07
CA ASP A 183 4.75 13.80 -4.14
C ASP A 183 6.06 13.18 -3.60
N THR A 184 6.21 13.06 -2.27
CA THR A 184 7.34 12.40 -1.60
C THR A 184 6.86 11.37 -0.57
N GLY A 185 7.66 10.31 -0.37
CA GLY A 185 7.32 9.26 0.59
C GLY A 185 7.28 9.77 2.03
N VAL A 186 8.19 10.69 2.40
CA VAL A 186 8.25 11.29 3.74
C VAL A 186 6.97 12.07 4.05
N GLU A 187 6.54 12.94 3.13
CA GLU A 187 5.32 13.72 3.28
C GLU A 187 4.08 12.83 3.32
N LEU A 188 4.04 11.80 2.44
CA LEU A 188 2.93 10.85 2.39
C LEU A 188 2.74 10.15 3.72
N LEU A 189 3.78 9.52 4.25
CA LEU A 189 3.71 8.81 5.53
C LEU A 189 3.31 9.75 6.68
N LYS A 190 3.86 10.96 6.72
CA LYS A 190 3.47 11.97 7.72
C LYS A 190 1.98 12.30 7.64
N LYS A 191 1.48 12.65 6.46
CA LYS A 191 0.05 12.96 6.27
C LYS A 191 -0.85 11.78 6.62
N MET A 192 -0.42 10.54 6.30
CA MET A 192 -1.17 9.34 6.66
C MET A 192 -1.20 9.09 8.16
N GLU A 193 -0.12 9.41 8.88
CA GLU A 193 -0.08 9.34 10.35
C GLU A 193 -1.02 10.36 11.01
N GLU A 194 -1.16 11.54 10.40
CA GLU A 194 -2.05 12.63 10.84
C GLU A 194 -3.50 12.44 10.37
N TYR A 195 -3.78 11.49 9.48
CA TYR A 195 -5.09 11.27 8.89
C TYR A 195 -6.15 10.96 9.95
N VAL A 196 -7.24 11.72 9.90
CA VAL A 196 -8.47 11.46 10.68
C VAL A 196 -9.60 11.20 9.69
N PRO A 197 -10.33 10.10 9.80
CA PRO A 197 -11.46 9.80 8.92
C PRO A 197 -12.50 10.92 8.97
N VAL A 198 -12.70 11.61 7.84
CA VAL A 198 -13.67 12.72 7.71
C VAL A 198 -14.92 12.22 6.99
N HIS A 199 -15.41 11.07 7.37
CA HIS A 199 -16.69 10.62 6.82
C HIS A 199 -17.79 11.34 7.56
N GLY A 200 -18.38 12.35 6.93
CA GLY A 200 -19.57 12.99 7.44
C GLY A 200 -20.59 11.94 7.88
N MET A 201 -21.17 12.11 9.05
CA MET A 201 -22.30 11.30 9.48
C MET A 201 -23.41 11.48 8.44
N VAL A 202 -23.53 10.56 7.49
CA VAL A 202 -24.79 10.40 6.78
C VAL A 202 -25.74 9.83 7.82
N ALA A 203 -26.56 10.71 8.40
CA ALA A 203 -27.66 10.26 9.24
C ALA A 203 -28.50 9.28 8.42
N PRO A 204 -28.88 8.11 8.94
CA PRO A 204 -29.83 7.26 8.26
C PRO A 204 -31.12 8.07 8.07
N LYS A 205 -31.58 8.16 6.82
CA LYS A 205 -32.91 8.70 6.50
C LYS A 205 -33.96 7.73 6.93
#